data_8d1d207cbc7e3d939e89008a877311c4
#
_entry.id   8d1d207cbc7e3d939e89008a877311c4
#
_cell.length_a   1.000
_cell.length_b   1.000
_cell.length_c   1.000
_cell.angle_alpha   90.00
_cell.angle_beta   90.00
_cell.angle_gamma   90.00
#
_symmetry.space_group_name_H-M   'P 1'
#
loop_
_entity.id
_entity.type
_entity.pdbx_description
1 polymer ?
#
loop_
_entity_poly.entity_id
_entity_poly.type
_entity_poly.pdbx_seq_one_letter_code
_entity_poly.pdbx_strand_id
1 'polypeptide(L)'
;RPESDARKFVGDKVKDVQEALAGARDIIAERLSETPAIRENLRGIFRLRRICSKVTKSGKSSPEAAKYRSYFEFSHPLDRIPSHNLLAMLRAENEGYLSVNIDADPLKCGNKIYYDFCQEHSYPSAALGEQIRLAVDDAFKRLLEPSISGEVIREAKHRADVESIKVFGENLRQLLLSAPVGQKRTMAID
;
A
#
# COMPACT_ATOMS: atom_id res chain seq x y z
N ARG A 1 -2.25 -30.85 20.61
CA ARG A 1 -2.54 -29.43 21.06
C ARG A 1 -1.30 -28.61 20.83
N PRO A 2 -1.38 -27.39 20.28
CA PRO A 2 -0.20 -26.57 19.96
C PRO A 2 0.79 -26.43 21.12
N GLU A 3 0.28 -26.24 22.35
CA GLU A 3 1.12 -26.08 23.54
C GLU A 3 1.88 -27.37 23.91
N SER A 4 1.26 -28.57 23.75
CA SER A 4 1.94 -29.84 24.04
C SER A 4 3.04 -30.13 23.03
N ASP A 5 2.86 -29.70 21.77
CA ASP A 5 3.86 -29.87 20.74
C ASP A 5 4.98 -28.84 20.88
N ALA A 6 4.64 -27.59 21.25
CA ALA A 6 5.60 -26.53 21.52
C ALA A 6 6.57 -26.85 22.68
N ARG A 7 6.13 -27.62 23.70
CA ARG A 7 7.00 -28.05 24.81
C ARG A 7 8.25 -28.81 24.35
N LYS A 8 8.19 -29.51 23.21
CA LYS A 8 9.33 -30.23 22.64
C LYS A 8 10.46 -29.31 22.16
N PHE A 9 10.17 -28.04 21.97
CA PHE A 9 11.10 -27.04 21.45
C PHE A 9 11.66 -26.12 22.53
N VAL A 10 11.20 -26.27 23.78
CA VAL A 10 11.73 -25.52 24.93
C VAL A 10 13.11 -26.03 25.29
N GLY A 11 14.09 -25.16 25.37
CA GLY A 11 15.49 -25.48 25.65
C GLY A 11 16.34 -24.20 25.81
N ASP A 12 17.64 -24.31 25.60
CA ASP A 12 18.58 -23.19 25.84
C ASP A 12 18.28 -21.93 25.02
N LYS A 13 17.71 -22.09 23.83
CA LYS A 13 17.38 -20.99 22.90
C LYS A 13 15.94 -20.50 23.00
N VAL A 14 15.04 -21.28 23.57
CA VAL A 14 13.61 -20.99 23.68
C VAL A 14 13.20 -21.23 25.12
N LYS A 15 12.89 -20.18 25.85
CA LYS A 15 12.73 -20.20 27.32
C LYS A 15 11.46 -20.89 27.77
N ASP A 16 10.38 -20.74 27.01
CA ASP A 16 9.08 -21.29 27.37
C ASP A 16 8.22 -21.63 26.16
N VAL A 17 7.06 -22.22 26.42
CA VAL A 17 6.06 -22.63 25.42
C VAL A 17 5.53 -21.43 24.63
N GLN A 18 5.40 -20.27 25.24
CA GLN A 18 4.86 -19.07 24.58
C GLN A 18 5.86 -18.52 23.57
N GLU A 19 7.15 -18.53 23.92
CA GLU A 19 8.23 -18.15 23.00
C GLU A 19 8.32 -19.13 21.82
N ALA A 20 8.16 -20.44 22.06
CA ALA A 20 8.09 -21.45 21.00
C ALA A 20 6.92 -21.21 20.03
N LEU A 21 5.74 -20.91 20.56
CA LEU A 21 4.55 -20.60 19.76
C LEU A 21 4.71 -19.26 19.01
N ALA A 22 5.35 -18.26 19.62
CA ALA A 22 5.64 -17.00 18.95
C ALA A 22 6.57 -17.21 17.76
N GLY A 23 7.67 -17.94 17.93
CA GLY A 23 8.59 -18.28 16.83
C GLY A 23 7.91 -19.07 15.71
N ALA A 24 7.02 -20.00 16.06
CA ALA A 24 6.24 -20.74 15.05
C ALA A 24 5.30 -19.80 14.27
N ARG A 25 4.64 -18.83 14.93
CA ARG A 25 3.80 -17.83 14.27
C ARG A 25 4.63 -16.92 13.35
N ASP A 26 5.82 -16.53 13.75
CA ASP A 26 6.72 -15.72 12.91
C ASP A 26 7.09 -16.45 11.61
N ILE A 27 7.45 -17.73 11.71
CA ILE A 27 7.76 -18.57 10.54
C ILE A 27 6.55 -18.70 9.62
N ILE A 28 5.34 -18.88 10.17
CA ILE A 28 4.11 -18.95 9.38
C ILE A 28 3.84 -17.59 8.72
N ALA A 29 4.00 -16.50 9.45
CA ALA A 29 3.79 -15.13 8.92
C ALA A 29 4.74 -14.84 7.75
N GLU A 30 6.01 -15.20 7.84
CA GLU A 30 6.99 -15.05 6.75
C GLU A 30 6.56 -15.87 5.52
N ARG A 31 6.23 -17.16 5.70
CA ARG A 31 5.76 -18.00 4.60
C ARG A 31 4.51 -17.46 3.91
N LEU A 32 3.53 -16.99 4.68
CA LEU A 32 2.33 -16.35 4.14
C LEU A 32 2.69 -15.11 3.31
N SER A 33 3.63 -14.31 3.79
CA SER A 33 4.06 -13.09 3.12
C SER A 33 4.81 -13.34 1.80
N GLU A 34 5.43 -14.49 1.66
CA GLU A 34 6.17 -14.90 0.47
C GLU A 34 5.32 -15.68 -0.55
N THR A 35 4.13 -16.15 -0.15
CA THR A 35 3.24 -16.96 -1.00
C THR A 35 2.71 -16.15 -2.18
N PRO A 36 3.05 -16.49 -3.45
CA PRO A 36 2.68 -15.69 -4.63
C PRO A 36 1.17 -15.55 -4.81
N ALA A 37 0.40 -16.61 -4.54
CA ALA A 37 -1.06 -16.61 -4.68
C ALA A 37 -1.72 -15.62 -3.70
N ILE A 38 -1.28 -15.60 -2.42
CA ILE A 38 -1.75 -14.67 -1.41
C ILE A 38 -1.45 -13.23 -1.83
N ARG A 39 -0.22 -12.97 -2.27
CA ARG A 39 0.19 -11.64 -2.73
C ARG A 39 -0.64 -11.15 -3.91
N GLU A 40 -0.88 -12.00 -4.92
CA GLU A 40 -1.68 -11.61 -6.09
C GLU A 40 -3.15 -11.36 -5.73
N ASN A 41 -3.75 -12.20 -4.87
CA ASN A 41 -5.08 -11.98 -4.35
C ASN A 41 -5.20 -10.62 -3.62
N LEU A 42 -4.23 -10.29 -2.78
CA LEU A 42 -4.20 -9.02 -2.06
C LEU A 42 -3.98 -7.83 -3.01
N ARG A 43 -3.09 -7.93 -4.02
CA ARG A 43 -2.95 -6.87 -5.05
C ARG A 43 -4.28 -6.58 -5.72
N GLY A 44 -5.01 -7.64 -6.12
CA GLY A 44 -6.33 -7.51 -6.71
C GLY A 44 -7.31 -6.75 -5.80
N ILE A 45 -7.32 -7.07 -4.50
CA ILE A 45 -8.14 -6.38 -3.50
C ILE A 45 -7.72 -4.91 -3.38
N PHE A 46 -6.43 -4.63 -3.23
CA PHE A 46 -5.90 -3.27 -2.99
C PHE A 46 -6.11 -2.34 -4.19
N ARG A 47 -5.98 -2.84 -5.42
CA ARG A 47 -6.24 -2.05 -6.65
C ARG A 47 -7.67 -1.49 -6.70
N LEU A 48 -8.64 -2.16 -6.07
CA LEU A 48 -10.05 -1.76 -6.03
C LEU A 48 -10.40 -0.92 -4.78
N ARG A 49 -9.43 -0.67 -3.91
CA ARG A 49 -9.63 0.12 -2.69
C ARG A 49 -9.44 1.62 -2.93
N ARG A 50 -9.77 2.36 -1.90
CA ARG A 50 -9.56 3.82 -1.90
C ARG A 50 -8.15 4.14 -1.49
N ILE A 51 -7.53 5.05 -2.21
CA ILE A 51 -6.33 5.74 -1.75
C ILE A 51 -6.78 6.94 -0.93
N CYS A 52 -6.15 7.11 0.23
CA CYS A 52 -6.48 8.14 1.20
C CYS A 52 -5.23 8.94 1.54
N SER A 53 -5.39 10.25 1.77
CA SER A 53 -4.32 11.07 2.32
C SER A 53 -4.76 11.79 3.58
N LYS A 54 -3.82 12.01 4.48
CA LYS A 54 -3.99 12.78 5.71
C LYS A 54 -2.84 13.74 5.88
N VAL A 55 -3.14 14.95 6.35
CA VAL A 55 -2.10 15.94 6.64
C VAL A 55 -1.26 15.50 7.84
N THR A 56 0.06 15.60 7.72
CA THR A 56 1.02 15.35 8.80
C THR A 56 1.07 16.53 9.77
N LYS A 57 1.75 16.36 10.92
CA LYS A 57 2.00 17.48 11.85
C LYS A 57 2.82 18.58 11.16
N SER A 58 3.83 18.21 10.37
CA SER A 58 4.64 19.13 9.58
C SER A 58 3.78 19.89 8.55
N GLY A 59 2.89 19.17 7.84
CA GLY A 59 2.00 19.80 6.85
C GLY A 59 1.02 20.81 7.47
N LYS A 60 0.55 20.59 8.71
CA LYS A 60 -0.31 21.55 9.41
C LYS A 60 0.41 22.84 9.77
N SER A 61 1.70 22.78 10.02
CA SER A 61 2.51 23.91 10.52
C SER A 61 3.21 24.67 9.40
N SER A 62 3.34 24.09 8.19
CA SER A 62 4.07 24.71 7.07
C SER A 62 3.16 25.54 6.18
N PRO A 63 3.47 26.83 5.94
CA PRO A 63 2.78 27.64 4.94
C PRO A 63 2.88 27.06 3.51
N GLU A 64 3.98 26.38 3.21
CA GLU A 64 4.23 25.76 1.89
C GLU A 64 3.28 24.60 1.58
N ALA A 65 2.77 23.95 2.62
CA ALA A 65 1.77 22.89 2.49
C ALA A 65 0.41 23.40 2.03
N ALA A 66 0.16 24.71 2.04
CA ALA A 66 -1.10 25.32 1.63
C ALA A 66 -1.49 24.97 0.18
N LYS A 67 -0.50 24.79 -0.71
CA LYS A 67 -0.71 24.33 -2.11
C LYS A 67 -1.35 22.93 -2.20
N TYR A 68 -1.26 22.11 -1.13
CA TYR A 68 -1.83 20.76 -1.05
C TYR A 68 -3.07 20.67 -0.18
N ARG A 69 -3.68 21.80 0.22
CA ARG A 69 -4.82 21.84 1.15
C ARG A 69 -5.99 20.95 0.71
N SER A 70 -6.25 20.85 -0.61
CA SER A 70 -7.29 20.00 -1.17
C SER A 70 -7.09 18.49 -0.93
N TYR A 71 -5.88 18.09 -0.54
CA TYR A 71 -5.50 16.71 -0.26
C TYR A 71 -5.29 16.41 1.24
N PHE A 72 -5.59 17.32 2.15
CA PHE A 72 -5.38 17.14 3.59
C PHE A 72 -6.25 16.01 4.18
N GLU A 73 -7.45 15.84 3.63
CA GLU A 73 -8.40 14.76 3.95
C GLU A 73 -9.03 14.28 2.64
N PHE A 74 -8.23 13.65 1.79
CA PHE A 74 -8.67 13.23 0.48
C PHE A 74 -8.84 11.71 0.43
N SER A 75 -9.86 11.24 -0.28
CA SER A 75 -10.11 9.82 -0.49
C SER A 75 -10.75 9.60 -1.86
N HIS A 76 -10.17 8.71 -2.67
CA HIS A 76 -10.66 8.40 -4.01
C HIS A 76 -10.42 6.93 -4.35
N PRO A 77 -11.29 6.23 -5.12
CA PRO A 77 -10.99 4.91 -5.64
C PRO A 77 -9.68 4.92 -6.45
N LEU A 78 -8.76 3.99 -6.14
CA LEU A 78 -7.42 3.98 -6.73
C LEU A 78 -7.42 3.66 -8.23
N ASP A 79 -8.39 2.85 -8.67
CA ASP A 79 -8.56 2.47 -10.07
C ASP A 79 -9.04 3.64 -10.97
N ARG A 80 -9.62 4.69 -10.37
CA ARG A 80 -10.23 5.84 -11.06
C ARG A 80 -9.66 7.19 -10.69
N ILE A 81 -8.63 7.23 -9.86
CA ILE A 81 -8.03 8.51 -9.44
C ILE A 81 -7.40 9.22 -10.65
N PRO A 82 -7.72 10.50 -10.89
CA PRO A 82 -7.03 11.28 -11.92
C PRO A 82 -5.53 11.35 -11.68
N SER A 83 -4.73 11.20 -12.73
CA SER A 83 -3.27 11.14 -12.67
C SER A 83 -2.66 12.35 -11.97
N HIS A 84 -3.16 13.56 -12.25
CA HIS A 84 -2.67 14.78 -11.60
C HIS A 84 -2.92 14.80 -10.08
N ASN A 85 -4.05 14.25 -9.62
CA ASN A 85 -4.34 14.15 -8.18
C ASN A 85 -3.40 13.16 -7.49
N LEU A 86 -3.22 11.98 -8.08
CA LEU A 86 -2.31 10.98 -7.53
C LEU A 86 -0.88 11.52 -7.43
N LEU A 87 -0.38 12.12 -8.51
CA LEU A 87 0.99 12.67 -8.54
C LEU A 87 1.16 13.85 -7.57
N ALA A 88 0.15 14.70 -7.40
CA ALA A 88 0.19 15.78 -6.41
C ALA A 88 0.22 15.25 -4.97
N MET A 89 -0.59 14.22 -4.65
CA MET A 89 -0.58 13.58 -3.34
C MET A 89 0.77 12.93 -3.02
N LEU A 90 1.34 12.17 -3.96
CA LEU A 90 2.62 11.49 -3.77
C LEU A 90 3.79 12.48 -3.68
N ARG A 91 3.71 13.62 -4.39
CA ARG A 91 4.68 14.72 -4.23
C ARG A 91 4.59 15.32 -2.84
N ALA A 92 3.39 15.61 -2.35
CA ALA A 92 3.18 16.15 -1.02
C ALA A 92 3.61 15.18 0.09
N GLU A 93 3.46 13.86 -0.12
CA GLU A 93 3.99 12.84 0.77
C GLU A 93 5.52 12.85 0.79
N ASN A 94 6.17 12.91 -0.37
CA ASN A 94 7.62 12.98 -0.49
C ASN A 94 8.21 14.27 0.14
N GLU A 95 7.44 15.38 0.09
CA GLU A 95 7.77 16.63 0.78
C GLU A 95 7.46 16.57 2.30
N GLY A 96 6.88 15.47 2.81
CA GLY A 96 6.59 15.24 4.23
C GLY A 96 5.32 15.91 4.74
N TYR A 97 4.50 16.51 3.88
CA TYR A 97 3.28 17.21 4.25
C TYR A 97 2.05 16.32 4.37
N LEU A 98 2.01 15.24 3.63
CA LEU A 98 0.93 14.24 3.66
C LEU A 98 1.47 12.87 4.05
N SER A 99 0.56 12.03 4.53
CA SER A 99 0.71 10.57 4.60
C SER A 99 -0.32 9.96 3.68
N VAL A 100 0.11 9.10 2.77
CA VAL A 100 -0.75 8.44 1.78
C VAL A 100 -0.84 6.95 2.11
N ASN A 101 -2.04 6.41 2.11
CA ASN A 101 -2.28 5.00 2.37
C ASN A 101 -3.45 4.47 1.54
N ILE A 102 -3.53 3.14 1.41
CA ILE A 102 -4.69 2.46 0.85
C ILE A 102 -5.60 2.01 2.00
N ASP A 103 -6.89 2.33 1.91
CA ASP A 103 -7.90 1.90 2.88
C ASP A 103 -8.24 0.43 2.68
N ALA A 104 -7.38 -0.45 3.18
CA ALA A 104 -7.59 -1.88 3.21
C ALA A 104 -8.30 -2.28 4.52
N ASP A 105 -9.34 -3.12 4.41
CA ASP A 105 -10.03 -3.68 5.56
C ASP A 105 -9.21 -4.86 6.12
N PRO A 106 -8.56 -4.72 7.29
CA PRO A 106 -7.68 -5.77 7.83
C PRO A 106 -8.42 -7.08 8.09
N LEU A 107 -9.69 -7.01 8.51
CA LEU A 107 -10.48 -8.20 8.81
C LEU A 107 -10.80 -8.99 7.53
N LYS A 108 -11.20 -8.30 6.47
CA LYS A 108 -11.48 -8.95 5.18
C LYS A 108 -10.23 -9.54 4.55
N CYS A 109 -9.12 -8.81 4.59
CA CYS A 109 -7.83 -9.28 4.08
C CYS A 109 -7.33 -10.49 4.91
N GLY A 110 -7.37 -10.41 6.23
CA GLY A 110 -6.98 -11.51 7.11
C GLY A 110 -7.83 -12.77 6.90
N ASN A 111 -9.15 -12.63 6.77
CA ASN A 111 -10.04 -13.77 6.48
C ASN A 111 -9.71 -14.40 5.11
N LYS A 112 -9.39 -13.59 4.10
CA LYS A 112 -8.99 -14.12 2.78
C LYS A 112 -7.69 -14.89 2.86
N ILE A 113 -6.67 -14.36 3.54
CA ILE A 113 -5.38 -15.03 3.76
C ILE A 113 -5.58 -16.36 4.51
N TYR A 114 -6.36 -16.33 5.59
CA TYR A 114 -6.66 -17.53 6.36
C TYR A 114 -7.37 -18.59 5.51
N TYR A 115 -8.35 -18.19 4.70
CA TYR A 115 -9.05 -19.09 3.80
C TYR A 115 -8.09 -19.72 2.77
N ASP A 116 -7.25 -18.91 2.12
CA ASP A 116 -6.27 -19.39 1.13
C ASP A 116 -5.28 -20.38 1.77
N PHE A 117 -4.80 -20.08 2.97
CA PHE A 117 -3.96 -21.00 3.74
C PHE A 117 -4.66 -22.33 4.01
N CYS A 118 -5.92 -22.32 4.43
CA CYS A 118 -6.68 -23.52 4.73
C CYS A 118 -6.99 -24.36 3.48
N GLN A 119 -7.09 -23.75 2.30
CA GLN A 119 -7.26 -24.49 1.03
C GLN A 119 -6.02 -25.33 0.69
N GLU A 120 -4.83 -24.83 1.02
CA GLU A 120 -3.57 -25.54 0.75
C GLU A 120 -3.20 -26.57 1.82
N HIS A 121 -3.54 -26.31 3.09
CA HIS A 121 -3.04 -27.07 4.24
C HIS A 121 -4.10 -27.85 5.03
N SER A 122 -5.34 -27.87 4.54
CA SER A 122 -6.52 -28.38 5.24
C SER A 122 -6.93 -27.51 6.44
N TYR A 123 -8.20 -27.62 6.84
CA TYR A 123 -8.72 -26.85 7.97
C TYR A 123 -8.15 -27.33 9.29
N PRO A 124 -7.53 -26.46 10.08
CA PRO A 124 -6.93 -26.83 11.36
C PRO A 124 -7.99 -27.08 12.43
N SER A 125 -7.60 -27.80 13.50
CA SER A 125 -8.39 -27.85 14.73
C SER A 125 -8.57 -26.45 15.33
N ALA A 126 -9.62 -26.23 16.14
CA ALA A 126 -9.91 -24.91 16.71
C ALA A 126 -8.71 -24.26 17.42
N ALA A 127 -7.97 -25.05 18.24
CA ALA A 127 -6.79 -24.55 18.96
C ALA A 127 -5.61 -24.18 18.03
N LEU A 128 -5.42 -24.91 16.93
CA LEU A 128 -4.41 -24.59 15.94
C LEU A 128 -4.88 -23.41 15.06
N GLY A 129 -6.17 -23.34 14.76
CA GLY A 129 -6.77 -22.26 13.99
C GLY A 129 -6.59 -20.89 14.64
N GLU A 130 -6.64 -20.82 15.97
CA GLU A 130 -6.35 -19.59 16.72
C GLU A 130 -4.90 -19.14 16.53
N GLN A 131 -3.93 -20.05 16.62
CA GLN A 131 -2.52 -19.72 16.39
C GLN A 131 -2.26 -19.26 14.95
N ILE A 132 -2.92 -19.88 13.97
CA ILE A 132 -2.81 -19.48 12.56
C ILE A 132 -3.44 -18.10 12.34
N ARG A 133 -4.58 -17.78 12.98
CA ARG A 133 -5.18 -16.44 12.88
C ARG A 133 -4.26 -15.35 13.42
N LEU A 134 -3.60 -15.62 14.56
CA LEU A 134 -2.60 -14.68 15.11
C LEU A 134 -1.42 -14.50 14.14
N ALA A 135 -0.95 -15.56 13.50
CA ALA A 135 0.11 -15.48 12.49
C ALA A 135 -0.34 -14.71 11.23
N VAL A 136 -1.59 -14.90 10.79
CA VAL A 136 -2.19 -14.18 9.66
C VAL A 136 -2.31 -12.68 9.96
N ASP A 137 -2.77 -12.33 11.16
CA ASP A 137 -2.90 -10.92 11.58
C ASP A 137 -1.54 -10.22 11.63
N ASP A 138 -0.51 -10.90 12.14
CA ASP A 138 0.86 -10.39 12.14
C ASP A 138 1.42 -10.29 10.72
N ALA A 139 1.28 -11.35 9.90
CA ALA A 139 1.70 -11.35 8.51
C ALA A 139 1.07 -10.17 7.73
N PHE A 140 -0.23 -9.95 7.91
CA PHE A 140 -0.91 -8.87 7.23
C PHE A 140 -0.38 -7.51 7.66
N LYS A 141 -0.41 -7.20 8.97
CA LYS A 141 -0.07 -5.86 9.48
C LYS A 141 1.40 -5.50 9.30
N ARG A 142 2.29 -6.45 9.54
CA ARG A 142 3.73 -6.20 9.57
C ARG A 142 4.39 -6.37 8.20
N LEU A 143 3.94 -7.31 7.39
CA LEU A 143 4.63 -7.70 6.16
C LEU A 143 3.84 -7.39 4.89
N LEU A 144 2.59 -7.86 4.79
CA LEU A 144 1.82 -7.81 3.55
C LEU A 144 1.23 -6.43 3.27
N GLU A 145 0.56 -5.80 4.22
CA GLU A 145 -0.08 -4.50 4.03
C GLU A 145 0.90 -3.41 3.56
N PRO A 146 2.05 -3.17 4.22
CA PRO A 146 2.98 -2.15 3.77
C PRO A 146 3.64 -2.51 2.43
N SER A 147 3.97 -3.78 2.20
CA SER A 147 4.59 -4.24 0.96
C SER A 147 3.62 -4.11 -0.22
N ILE A 148 2.40 -4.65 -0.11
CA ILE A 148 1.40 -4.64 -1.18
C ILE A 148 0.90 -3.22 -1.46
N SER A 149 0.67 -2.40 -0.42
CA SER A 149 0.34 -0.97 -0.59
C SER A 149 1.41 -0.25 -1.42
N GLY A 150 2.68 -0.44 -1.07
CA GLY A 150 3.78 0.17 -1.81
C GLY A 150 3.88 -0.30 -3.27
N GLU A 151 3.64 -1.58 -3.54
CA GLU A 151 3.62 -2.12 -4.90
C GLU A 151 2.49 -1.51 -5.73
N VAL A 152 1.26 -1.53 -5.21
CA VAL A 152 0.07 -1.06 -5.92
C VAL A 152 0.09 0.46 -6.14
N ILE A 153 0.61 1.23 -5.17
CA ILE A 153 0.82 2.68 -5.35
C ILE A 153 1.88 2.95 -6.42
N ARG A 154 2.99 2.19 -6.46
CA ARG A 154 4.00 2.34 -7.53
C ARG A 154 3.45 2.01 -8.91
N GLU A 155 2.62 0.98 -9.04
CA GLU A 155 1.94 0.66 -10.30
C GLU A 155 1.01 1.81 -10.73
N ALA A 156 0.23 2.35 -9.80
CA ALA A 156 -0.67 3.46 -10.07
C ALA A 156 0.11 4.73 -10.46
N LYS A 157 1.22 5.02 -9.76
CA LYS A 157 2.11 6.13 -10.09
C LYS A 157 2.69 5.97 -11.50
N HIS A 158 3.17 4.80 -11.85
CA HIS A 158 3.73 4.57 -13.19
C HIS A 158 2.69 4.83 -14.29
N ARG A 159 1.45 4.37 -14.13
CA ARG A 159 0.35 4.69 -15.06
C ARG A 159 0.10 6.19 -15.15
N ALA A 160 0.08 6.88 -14.01
CA ALA A 160 -0.14 8.32 -13.95
C ALA A 160 1.02 9.11 -14.61
N ASP A 161 2.26 8.69 -14.42
CA ASP A 161 3.44 9.29 -15.07
C ASP A 161 3.34 9.15 -16.60
N VAL A 162 3.04 7.96 -17.12
CA VAL A 162 2.88 7.70 -18.56
C VAL A 162 1.78 8.57 -19.17
N GLU A 163 0.61 8.65 -18.52
CA GLU A 163 -0.49 9.49 -18.98
C GLU A 163 -0.11 10.98 -18.99
N SER A 164 0.53 11.47 -17.94
CA SER A 164 0.96 12.87 -17.82
C SER A 164 1.99 13.25 -18.89
N ILE A 165 2.96 12.36 -19.17
CA ILE A 165 3.95 12.57 -20.23
C ILE A 165 3.26 12.64 -21.61
N LYS A 166 2.28 11.77 -21.86
CA LYS A 166 1.51 11.77 -23.11
C LYS A 166 0.76 13.11 -23.30
N VAL A 167 0.01 13.53 -22.27
CA VAL A 167 -0.74 14.81 -22.31
C VAL A 167 0.21 15.98 -22.51
N PHE A 168 1.35 16.01 -21.81
CA PHE A 168 2.36 17.04 -21.99
C PHE A 168 2.90 17.07 -23.43
N GLY A 169 3.23 15.90 -24.00
CA GLY A 169 3.72 15.79 -25.38
C GLY A 169 2.70 16.27 -26.40
N GLU A 170 1.42 15.95 -26.23
CA GLU A 170 0.33 16.42 -27.10
C GLU A 170 0.17 17.95 -27.02
N ASN A 171 0.19 18.53 -25.80
CA ASN A 171 0.11 19.98 -25.60
C ASN A 171 1.31 20.69 -26.19
N LEU A 172 2.53 20.17 -25.98
CA LEU A 172 3.74 20.74 -26.54
C LEU A 172 3.72 20.70 -28.06
N ARG A 173 3.28 19.60 -28.67
CA ARG A 173 3.10 19.49 -30.12
C ARG A 173 2.12 20.54 -30.66
N GLN A 174 0.98 20.74 -30.00
CA GLN A 174 0.00 21.75 -30.40
C GLN A 174 0.58 23.17 -30.32
N LEU A 175 1.36 23.47 -29.26
CA LEU A 175 2.03 24.78 -29.14
C LEU A 175 3.07 25.01 -30.25
N LEU A 176 3.89 24.00 -30.52
CA LEU A 176 4.95 24.10 -31.56
C LEU A 176 4.38 24.16 -32.98
N LEU A 177 3.22 23.56 -33.22
CA LEU A 177 2.55 23.57 -34.52
C LEU A 177 1.49 24.69 -34.66
N SER A 178 1.30 25.52 -33.63
CA SER A 178 0.38 26.64 -33.71
C SER A 178 0.87 27.66 -34.76
N ALA A 179 -0.10 28.30 -35.44
CA ALA A 179 0.23 29.28 -36.46
C ALA A 179 1.03 30.44 -35.84
N PRO A 180 2.07 30.98 -36.54
CA PRO A 180 2.86 32.08 -36.03
C PRO A 180 1.99 33.33 -35.87
N VAL A 181 2.17 34.04 -34.76
CA VAL A 181 1.34 35.20 -34.38
C VAL A 181 1.60 36.45 -35.28
N GLY A 182 2.47 36.32 -36.26
CA GLY A 182 2.88 37.41 -37.13
C GLY A 182 3.95 38.32 -36.47
N GLN A 183 4.33 39.37 -37.17
CA GLN A 183 5.31 40.34 -36.64
C GLN A 183 4.69 41.19 -35.54
N LYS A 184 4.94 40.85 -34.28
CA LYS A 184 4.53 41.63 -33.11
C LYS A 184 5.74 41.89 -32.20
N ARG A 185 5.73 43.10 -31.59
CA ARG A 185 6.71 43.38 -30.53
C ARG A 185 6.37 42.54 -29.33
N THR A 186 7.26 41.62 -28.95
CA THR A 186 7.06 40.69 -27.85
C THR A 186 8.04 41.01 -26.73
N MET A 187 7.55 41.08 -25.51
CA MET A 187 8.37 41.17 -24.29
C MET A 187 8.11 39.90 -23.48
N ALA A 188 9.16 39.16 -23.16
CA ALA A 188 9.11 38.06 -22.22
C ALA A 188 9.62 38.54 -20.85
N ILE A 189 8.92 38.16 -19.80
CA ILE A 189 9.32 38.43 -18.41
C ILE A 189 9.52 37.05 -17.78
N ASP A 190 10.72 36.87 -17.24
CA ASP A 190 11.13 35.63 -16.54
C ASP A 190 10.73 35.68 -15.07
#